data_27d97c1dbbc2e9a2e974a1f66b9773ea
#
_entry.id   27d97c1dbbc2e9a2e974a1f66b9773ea
#
_cell.length_a   1.000
_cell.length_b   1.000
_cell.length_c   1.000
_cell.angle_alpha   90.00
_cell.angle_beta   90.00
_cell.angle_gamma   90.00
#
_symmetry.space_group_name_H-M   'P 1'
#
loop_
_entity.id
_entity.type
_entity.pdbx_description
1 polymer ?
#
loop_
_entity_poly.entity_id
_entity_poly.type
_entity_poly.pdbx_seq_one_letter_code
_entity_poly.pdbx_strand_id
1 'polypeptide(L)'
;MATSSATIANLALSHCGGSAVVITDLSTDGTLEGKACRAFYETAKRETLLAHPWNVAQVQAELTISEEVTGDINEWAWKYRLPEDCLMPQRVLYADQRTPPSGYRVPFRLMRDNESTTYSGATTYATGDYALSATIWYRALRETIGDTPASSASDWVATSTYSGVPPQWLFTDVGDAWLEYTVDITDPRFFTPDLDNAIAAKLAFYIAPKVSGQNVNLRREMYELWAFLIRQAQSMDVNNEQRDPEPPSSFEVARTATFW
;
A
#
# COMPACT_ATOMS: atom_id res chain seq x y z
N MET A 1 11.41 -3.51 -22.40
CA MET A 1 10.90 -2.12 -22.50
C MET A 1 10.53 -1.73 -21.09
N ALA A 2 10.77 -0.50 -20.68
CA ALA A 2 10.33 -0.04 -19.35
C ALA A 2 8.80 0.02 -19.35
N THR A 3 8.18 -0.62 -18.37
CA THR A 3 6.72 -0.59 -18.21
C THR A 3 6.27 0.81 -17.80
N SER A 4 5.15 1.25 -18.34
CA SER A 4 4.54 2.54 -18.01
C SER A 4 3.04 2.38 -17.77
N SER A 5 2.41 3.33 -17.11
CA SER A 5 0.94 3.31 -16.94
C SER A 5 0.19 3.30 -18.28
N ALA A 6 0.76 3.94 -19.32
CA ALA A 6 0.22 3.89 -20.67
C ALA A 6 0.33 2.49 -21.29
N THR A 7 1.44 1.78 -21.07
CA THR A 7 1.61 0.40 -21.54
C THR A 7 0.58 -0.54 -20.93
N ILE A 8 0.36 -0.43 -19.61
CA ILE A 8 -0.64 -1.22 -18.88
C ILE A 8 -2.06 -0.89 -19.37
N ALA A 9 -2.35 0.40 -19.61
CA ALA A 9 -3.65 0.84 -20.15
C ALA A 9 -3.90 0.30 -21.57
N ASN A 10 -2.89 0.32 -22.45
CA ASN A 10 -3.01 -0.24 -23.79
C ASN A 10 -3.21 -1.77 -23.77
N LEU A 11 -2.54 -2.47 -22.85
CA LEU A 11 -2.75 -3.89 -22.64
C LEU A 11 -4.18 -4.18 -22.17
N ALA A 12 -4.71 -3.37 -21.24
CA ALA A 12 -6.09 -3.49 -20.79
C ALA A 12 -7.10 -3.26 -21.91
N LEU A 13 -6.85 -2.28 -22.78
CA LEU A 13 -7.68 -2.04 -23.98
C LEU A 13 -7.62 -3.21 -24.96
N SER A 14 -6.46 -3.82 -25.15
CA SER A 14 -6.32 -5.00 -26.02
C SER A 14 -7.14 -6.19 -25.50
N HIS A 15 -7.23 -6.39 -24.21
CA HIS A 15 -8.10 -7.40 -23.59
C HIS A 15 -9.59 -7.13 -23.83
N CYS A 16 -9.99 -5.87 -23.94
CA CYS A 16 -11.39 -5.51 -24.25
C CYS A 16 -11.80 -5.68 -25.72
N GLY A 17 -10.96 -6.24 -26.58
CA GLY A 17 -11.29 -6.51 -27.98
C GLY A 17 -10.70 -5.53 -28.98
N GLY A 18 -9.61 -4.87 -28.60
CA GLY A 18 -8.79 -4.06 -29.48
C GLY A 18 -9.43 -2.73 -29.85
N SER A 19 -9.09 -1.70 -29.12
CA SER A 19 -9.25 -0.32 -29.59
C SER A 19 -8.13 -0.01 -30.58
N ALA A 20 -8.46 0.67 -31.68
CA ALA A 20 -7.46 1.27 -32.56
C ALA A 20 -6.74 2.46 -31.88
N VAL A 21 -7.17 2.84 -30.69
CA VAL A 21 -6.60 3.92 -29.90
C VAL A 21 -5.38 3.43 -29.16
N VAL A 22 -4.26 4.11 -29.35
CA VAL A 22 -3.01 3.90 -28.61
C VAL A 22 -2.80 5.09 -27.68
N ILE A 23 -2.81 4.80 -26.38
CA ILE A 23 -2.53 5.79 -25.34
C ILE A 23 -1.01 5.94 -25.25
N THR A 24 -0.50 7.15 -25.47
CA THR A 24 0.94 7.46 -25.33
C THR A 24 1.28 7.97 -23.93
N ASP A 25 0.36 8.72 -23.33
CA ASP A 25 0.47 9.23 -21.96
C ASP A 25 -0.92 9.18 -21.31
N LEU A 26 -1.05 8.36 -20.27
CA LEU A 26 -2.31 8.18 -19.56
C LEU A 26 -2.79 9.46 -18.87
N SER A 27 -1.87 10.34 -18.44
CA SER A 27 -2.20 11.56 -17.71
C SER A 27 -2.89 12.63 -18.57
N THR A 28 -2.50 12.71 -19.85
CA THR A 28 -2.93 13.80 -20.76
C THR A 28 -3.89 13.34 -21.84
N ASP A 29 -4.06 12.00 -22.03
CA ASP A 29 -4.93 11.48 -23.08
C ASP A 29 -6.37 11.96 -22.93
N GLY A 30 -6.90 12.56 -23.99
CA GLY A 30 -8.26 13.14 -24.07
C GLY A 30 -9.33 12.21 -24.63
N THR A 31 -8.97 11.01 -25.10
CA THR A 31 -9.89 10.03 -25.65
C THR A 31 -10.86 9.50 -24.57
N LEU A 32 -11.95 8.91 -24.99
CA LEU A 32 -12.91 8.28 -24.08
C LEU A 32 -12.25 7.13 -23.31
N GLU A 33 -11.47 6.34 -24.02
CA GLU A 33 -10.71 5.20 -23.52
C GLU A 33 -9.64 5.65 -22.53
N GLY A 34 -8.86 6.68 -22.85
CA GLY A 34 -7.85 7.24 -21.97
C GLY A 34 -8.43 7.79 -20.68
N LYS A 35 -9.55 8.52 -20.76
CA LYS A 35 -10.28 8.99 -19.58
C LYS A 35 -10.83 7.84 -18.74
N ALA A 36 -11.34 6.77 -19.37
CA ALA A 36 -11.81 5.59 -18.66
C ALA A 36 -10.64 4.87 -17.93
N CYS A 37 -9.53 4.65 -18.62
CA CYS A 37 -8.35 4.02 -18.03
C CYS A 37 -7.81 4.85 -16.86
N ARG A 38 -7.67 6.17 -17.02
CA ARG A 38 -7.21 7.08 -15.94
C ARG A 38 -8.09 7.02 -14.71
N ALA A 39 -9.41 6.96 -14.89
CA ALA A 39 -10.36 6.92 -13.77
C ALA A 39 -10.25 5.66 -12.90
N PHE A 40 -9.82 4.53 -13.47
CA PHE A 40 -9.80 3.25 -12.77
C PHE A 40 -8.40 2.67 -12.55
N TYR A 41 -7.36 3.27 -13.12
CA TYR A 41 -5.99 2.75 -13.04
C TYR A 41 -5.52 2.57 -11.60
N GLU A 42 -5.64 3.62 -10.78
CA GLU A 42 -5.21 3.57 -9.38
C GLU A 42 -5.99 2.53 -8.56
N THR A 43 -7.29 2.43 -8.82
CA THR A 43 -8.13 1.43 -8.15
C THR A 43 -7.70 0.01 -8.53
N ALA A 44 -7.52 -0.25 -9.82
CA ALA A 44 -7.10 -1.56 -10.31
C ALA A 44 -5.71 -1.96 -9.78
N LYS A 45 -4.77 -1.01 -9.75
CA LYS A 45 -3.42 -1.17 -9.21
C LYS A 45 -3.47 -1.56 -7.72
N ARG A 46 -4.14 -0.74 -6.91
CA ARG A 46 -4.21 -0.95 -5.46
C ARG A 46 -4.91 -2.25 -5.09
N GLU A 47 -6.02 -2.60 -5.75
CA GLU A 47 -6.70 -3.87 -5.50
C GLU A 47 -5.83 -5.08 -5.86
N THR A 48 -5.02 -4.99 -6.92
CA THR A 48 -4.10 -6.05 -7.31
C THR A 48 -2.94 -6.14 -6.32
N LEU A 49 -2.38 -5.01 -5.86
CA LEU A 49 -1.34 -4.98 -4.83
C LEU A 49 -1.83 -5.54 -3.49
N LEU A 50 -3.07 -5.29 -3.12
CA LEU A 50 -3.68 -5.80 -1.87
C LEU A 50 -4.04 -7.28 -1.92
N ALA A 51 -4.13 -7.88 -3.10
CA ALA A 51 -4.54 -9.27 -3.25
C ALA A 51 -3.46 -10.29 -2.83
N HIS A 52 -2.20 -9.86 -2.71
CA HIS A 52 -1.08 -10.69 -2.29
C HIS A 52 0.04 -9.82 -1.70
N PRO A 53 0.81 -10.31 -0.72
CA PRO A 53 2.02 -9.63 -0.25
C PRO A 53 3.17 -9.82 -1.27
N TRP A 54 3.13 -9.06 -2.36
CA TRP A 54 4.12 -9.13 -3.44
C TRP A 54 5.51 -8.79 -2.94
N ASN A 55 6.52 -9.62 -3.24
CA ASN A 55 7.91 -9.37 -2.84
C ASN A 55 8.42 -8.00 -3.31
N VAL A 56 8.01 -7.58 -4.52
CA VAL A 56 8.38 -6.28 -5.09
C VAL A 56 7.73 -5.09 -4.36
N ALA A 57 6.63 -5.32 -3.66
CA ALA A 57 5.89 -4.30 -2.92
C ALA A 57 6.08 -4.39 -1.40
N GLN A 58 6.93 -5.29 -0.91
CA GLN A 58 7.24 -5.38 0.52
C GLN A 58 8.38 -4.45 0.90
N VAL A 59 8.14 -3.67 1.94
CA VAL A 59 9.12 -2.75 2.51
C VAL A 59 9.13 -2.92 4.03
N GLN A 60 10.32 -2.81 4.61
CA GLN A 60 10.50 -2.74 6.06
C GLN A 60 10.99 -1.33 6.42
N ALA A 61 10.27 -0.66 7.30
CA ALA A 61 10.62 0.66 7.78
C ALA A 61 10.50 0.75 9.29
N GLU A 62 11.37 1.55 9.88
CA GLU A 62 11.27 1.92 11.28
C GLU A 62 10.05 2.83 11.48
N LEU A 63 9.26 2.52 12.50
CA LEU A 63 8.12 3.33 12.86
C LEU A 63 8.55 4.46 13.80
N THR A 64 8.19 5.68 13.44
CA THR A 64 8.40 6.82 14.33
C THR A 64 7.36 6.76 15.46
N ILE A 65 7.84 6.77 16.71
CA ILE A 65 6.98 6.85 17.90
C ILE A 65 6.21 8.17 17.81
N SER A 66 4.90 8.07 17.86
CA SER A 66 4.04 9.24 17.93
C SER A 66 3.73 9.60 19.39
N GLU A 67 3.42 8.58 20.19
CA GLU A 67 3.01 8.78 21.58
C GLU A 67 3.16 7.48 22.37
N GLU A 68 3.60 7.60 23.63
CA GLU A 68 3.43 6.57 24.64
C GLU A 68 1.99 6.65 25.17
N VAL A 69 1.25 5.56 25.03
CA VAL A 69 -0.15 5.54 25.45
C VAL A 69 -0.22 5.37 26.97
N THR A 70 -0.37 6.48 27.68
CA THR A 70 -0.50 6.50 29.13
C THR A 70 -1.97 6.53 29.53
N GLY A 71 -2.49 5.46 30.10
CA GLY A 71 -3.85 5.43 30.67
C GLY A 71 -4.36 4.01 30.93
N ASP A 72 -5.15 3.87 31.98
CA ASP A 72 -5.68 2.59 32.51
C ASP A 72 -6.67 1.87 31.55
N ILE A 73 -6.99 2.45 30.40
CA ILE A 73 -8.04 1.92 29.50
C ILE A 73 -7.42 1.36 28.20
N ASN A 74 -6.15 1.61 27.93
CA ASN A 74 -5.53 1.20 26.69
C ASN A 74 -4.83 -0.16 26.85
N GLU A 75 -5.21 -1.10 25.98
CA GLU A 75 -4.61 -2.41 25.90
C GLU A 75 -3.18 -2.39 25.33
N TRP A 76 -2.71 -1.22 24.83
CA TRP A 76 -1.45 -1.06 24.07
C TRP A 76 -0.57 0.03 24.67
N ALA A 77 0.74 -0.25 24.70
CA ALA A 77 1.71 0.68 25.28
C ALA A 77 2.15 1.80 24.32
N TRP A 78 2.16 1.54 23.03
CA TRP A 78 2.73 2.43 22.02
C TRP A 78 1.78 2.67 20.86
N LYS A 79 1.80 3.91 20.35
CA LYS A 79 1.03 4.37 19.20
C LYS A 79 2.00 4.89 18.14
N TYR A 80 1.92 4.31 16.95
CA TYR A 80 2.75 4.65 15.82
C TYR A 80 1.92 5.15 14.65
N ARG A 81 2.51 6.07 13.89
CA ARG A 81 1.93 6.49 12.63
C ARG A 81 2.34 5.54 11.53
N LEU A 82 1.39 5.17 10.66
CA LEU A 82 1.72 4.42 9.46
C LEU A 82 2.45 5.30 8.44
N PRO A 83 3.44 4.73 7.70
CA PRO A 83 4.02 5.38 6.54
C PRO A 83 2.94 5.82 5.53
N GLU A 84 3.16 6.96 4.87
CA GLU A 84 2.16 7.54 3.95
C GLU A 84 1.90 6.66 2.72
N ASP A 85 2.89 5.88 2.32
CA ASP A 85 2.85 4.93 1.21
C ASP A 85 2.39 3.53 1.62
N CYS A 86 2.02 3.33 2.90
CA CYS A 86 1.55 2.05 3.40
C CYS A 86 0.14 1.75 2.91
N LEU A 87 0.01 0.75 2.04
CA LEU A 87 -1.29 0.20 1.64
C LEU A 87 -1.84 -0.79 2.67
N MET A 88 -0.98 -1.70 3.14
CA MET A 88 -1.40 -2.73 4.08
C MET A 88 -0.23 -3.13 4.98
N PRO A 89 -0.33 -2.95 6.31
CA PRO A 89 0.63 -3.49 7.26
C PRO A 89 0.52 -5.01 7.31
N GLN A 90 1.68 -5.67 7.26
CA GLN A 90 1.79 -7.12 7.26
C GLN A 90 2.16 -7.66 8.64
N ARG A 91 3.25 -7.14 9.19
CA ARG A 91 3.73 -7.55 10.51
C ARG A 91 4.56 -6.47 11.18
N VAL A 92 4.54 -6.47 12.50
CA VAL A 92 5.41 -5.65 13.34
C VAL A 92 6.60 -6.51 13.75
N LEU A 93 7.80 -5.91 13.74
CA LEU A 93 9.07 -6.53 14.06
C LEU A 93 9.73 -5.74 15.19
N TYR A 94 10.58 -6.43 15.97
CA TYR A 94 11.48 -5.77 16.91
C TYR A 94 12.71 -5.20 16.17
N ALA A 95 13.30 -4.15 16.70
CA ALA A 95 14.46 -3.50 16.12
C ALA A 95 15.68 -4.45 15.96
N ASP A 96 15.82 -5.39 16.87
CA ASP A 96 16.91 -6.37 16.92
C ASP A 96 16.59 -7.69 16.18
N GLN A 97 15.32 -7.90 15.78
CA GLN A 97 14.85 -9.14 15.14
C GLN A 97 14.13 -8.85 13.84
N ARG A 98 14.85 -8.35 12.84
CA ARG A 98 14.30 -8.08 11.50
C ARG A 98 13.80 -9.35 10.80
N THR A 99 14.30 -10.51 11.22
CA THR A 99 13.85 -11.81 10.74
C THR A 99 13.43 -12.66 11.95
N PRO A 100 12.22 -12.49 12.47
CA PRO A 100 11.78 -13.26 13.62
C PRO A 100 11.70 -14.76 13.27
N PRO A 101 11.92 -15.63 14.26
CA PRO A 101 11.71 -17.06 14.08
C PRO A 101 10.32 -17.34 13.50
N SER A 102 10.21 -18.31 12.62
CA SER A 102 8.93 -18.69 12.03
C SER A 102 7.87 -18.94 13.11
N GLY A 103 6.72 -18.28 13.01
CA GLY A 103 5.63 -18.40 13.97
C GLY A 103 5.55 -17.31 15.05
N TYR A 104 6.58 -16.49 15.24
CA TYR A 104 6.50 -15.38 16.17
C TYR A 104 5.84 -14.17 15.51
N ARG A 105 4.67 -13.78 15.99
CA ARG A 105 3.95 -12.59 15.51
C ARG A 105 3.77 -11.62 16.66
N VAL A 106 4.24 -10.42 16.47
CA VAL A 106 3.95 -9.31 17.38
C VAL A 106 2.51 -8.86 17.14
N PRO A 107 1.65 -8.86 18.17
CA PRO A 107 0.30 -8.37 18.01
C PRO A 107 0.32 -6.87 17.77
N PHE A 108 -0.56 -6.42 16.89
CA PHE A 108 -0.82 -5.01 16.63
C PHE A 108 -2.29 -4.79 16.26
N ARG A 109 -2.75 -3.58 16.40
CA ARG A 109 -4.10 -3.18 16.02
C ARG A 109 -4.06 -1.88 15.23
N LEU A 110 -4.83 -1.82 14.16
CA LEU A 110 -5.06 -0.59 13.43
C LEU A 110 -6.31 0.08 13.97
N MET A 111 -6.19 1.30 14.40
CA MET A 111 -7.33 2.10 14.83
C MET A 111 -7.25 3.48 14.20
N ARG A 112 -8.43 4.07 13.99
CA ARG A 112 -8.52 5.50 13.73
C ARG A 112 -8.60 6.21 15.08
N ASP A 113 -7.78 7.21 15.23
CA ASP A 113 -7.90 8.06 16.39
C ASP A 113 -9.05 9.05 16.19
N ASN A 114 -9.81 9.25 17.27
CA ASN A 114 -10.86 10.26 17.32
C ASN A 114 -10.31 11.65 17.69
N GLU A 115 -8.99 11.81 17.70
CA GLU A 115 -8.39 13.11 17.95
C GLU A 115 -8.89 14.13 16.92
N SER A 116 -9.20 15.30 17.42
CA SER A 116 -9.65 16.42 16.60
C SER A 116 -8.55 16.74 15.57
N THR A 117 -8.78 16.35 14.34
CA THR A 117 -7.91 16.72 13.22
C THR A 117 -7.98 18.20 12.86
N THR A 118 -8.86 18.93 13.54
CA THR A 118 -8.98 20.39 13.42
C THR A 118 -7.80 21.06 14.10
N TYR A 119 -7.16 21.96 13.39
CA TYR A 119 -6.05 22.73 13.95
C TYR A 119 -6.39 23.40 15.28
N SER A 120 -5.51 23.28 16.23
CA SER A 120 -5.55 23.96 17.53
C SER A 120 -4.21 24.64 17.80
N GLY A 121 -4.21 25.93 18.05
CA GLY A 121 -3.00 26.68 18.40
C GLY A 121 -2.36 26.27 19.74
N ALA A 122 -3.05 25.46 20.55
CA ALA A 122 -2.53 24.93 21.82
C ALA A 122 -1.88 23.55 21.68
N THR A 123 -2.02 22.92 20.52
CA THR A 123 -1.47 21.57 20.25
C THR A 123 -0.10 21.69 19.62
N THR A 124 0.86 20.89 20.09
CA THR A 124 2.15 20.71 19.42
C THR A 124 1.97 19.70 18.30
N TYR A 125 2.35 20.08 17.10
CA TYR A 125 2.33 19.22 15.92
C TYR A 125 3.76 18.78 15.62
N ALA A 126 3.98 17.48 15.53
CA ALA A 126 5.26 16.93 15.11
C ALA A 126 5.43 17.02 13.60
N THR A 127 6.67 16.90 13.10
CA THR A 127 6.94 16.85 11.66
C THR A 127 6.12 15.73 11.01
N GLY A 128 5.35 16.10 9.99
CA GLY A 128 4.50 15.16 9.26
C GLY A 128 3.04 15.09 9.75
N ASP A 129 2.69 15.72 10.87
CA ASP A 129 1.31 15.76 11.36
C ASP A 129 0.39 16.55 10.43
N TYR A 130 -0.89 16.15 10.40
CA TYR A 130 -1.90 16.84 9.62
C TYR A 130 -2.88 17.58 10.50
N ALA A 131 -3.25 18.76 10.05
CA ALA A 131 -4.29 19.57 10.69
C ALA A 131 -5.23 20.15 9.63
N LEU A 132 -6.52 20.13 9.92
CA LEU A 132 -7.54 20.79 9.12
C LEU A 132 -7.70 22.23 9.60
N SER A 133 -7.33 23.19 8.78
CA SER A 133 -7.58 24.61 9.05
C SER A 133 -8.55 25.15 8.01
N ALA A 134 -9.68 25.67 8.46
CA ALA A 134 -10.84 26.02 7.66
C ALA A 134 -11.37 24.81 6.85
N THR A 135 -10.99 24.66 5.60
CA THR A 135 -11.40 23.54 4.71
C THR A 135 -10.23 22.90 4.02
N ILE A 136 -9.01 23.31 4.37
CA ILE A 136 -7.78 22.87 3.73
C ILE A 136 -6.97 22.04 4.73
N TRP A 137 -6.50 20.90 4.28
CA TRP A 137 -5.57 20.09 5.04
C TRP A 137 -4.15 20.62 4.88
N TYR A 138 -3.44 20.69 5.99
CA TYR A 138 -2.04 21.08 6.05
C TYR A 138 -1.23 19.97 6.71
N ARG A 139 0.01 19.81 6.26
CA ARG A 139 0.99 18.91 6.86
C ARG A 139 2.10 19.75 7.48
N ALA A 140 2.46 19.42 8.73
CA ALA A 140 3.57 20.05 9.42
C ALA A 140 4.91 19.64 8.79
N LEU A 141 5.74 20.61 8.44
CA LEU A 141 7.08 20.41 7.89
C LEU A 141 8.13 20.25 8.98
N ARG A 142 7.86 20.78 10.16
CA ARG A 142 8.67 20.66 11.37
C ARG A 142 7.76 20.67 12.59
N GLU A 143 8.34 20.36 13.75
CA GLU A 143 7.62 20.53 15.01
C GLU A 143 7.21 21.98 15.21
N THR A 144 5.94 22.23 15.47
CA THR A 144 5.35 23.57 15.58
C THR A 144 4.22 23.62 16.59
N ILE A 145 4.11 24.74 17.28
CA ILE A 145 3.02 25.06 18.22
C ILE A 145 2.60 26.52 18.03
N GLY A 146 1.30 26.76 17.95
CA GLY A 146 0.76 28.13 17.83
C GLY A 146 0.81 28.73 16.41
N ASP A 147 1.58 28.15 15.50
CA ASP A 147 1.74 28.63 14.12
C ASP A 147 0.56 28.21 13.25
N THR A 148 -0.24 29.18 12.82
CA THR A 148 -1.43 28.92 12.03
C THR A 148 -1.07 28.38 10.63
N PRO A 149 -1.61 27.23 10.21
CA PRO A 149 -1.23 26.60 8.96
C PRO A 149 -1.34 27.48 7.71
N ALA A 150 -2.37 28.33 7.65
CA ALA A 150 -2.60 29.20 6.51
C ALA A 150 -1.60 30.37 6.41
N SER A 151 -0.91 30.72 7.49
CA SER A 151 -0.01 31.89 7.55
C SER A 151 1.47 31.53 7.67
N SER A 152 1.81 30.28 8.00
CA SER A 152 3.18 29.83 8.29
C SER A 152 3.65 28.81 7.24
N ALA A 153 3.93 29.27 6.04
CA ALA A 153 4.40 28.41 4.93
C ALA A 153 5.76 27.72 5.20
N SER A 154 6.53 28.19 6.19
CA SER A 154 7.76 27.53 6.64
C SER A 154 7.50 26.29 7.49
N ASP A 155 6.34 26.23 8.14
CA ASP A 155 5.99 25.22 9.13
C ASP A 155 4.94 24.26 8.59
N TRP A 156 4.16 24.72 7.63
CA TRP A 156 3.05 23.97 7.07
C TRP A 156 3.04 24.00 5.54
N VAL A 157 2.66 22.91 4.94
CA VAL A 157 2.36 22.81 3.51
C VAL A 157 0.92 22.39 3.31
N ALA A 158 0.20 23.13 2.46
CA ALA A 158 -1.14 22.72 2.06
C ALA A 158 -1.06 21.43 1.22
N THR A 159 -1.85 20.44 1.58
CA THR A 159 -1.89 19.17 0.86
C THR A 159 -3.23 18.96 0.21
N SER A 160 -3.23 18.90 -1.13
CA SER A 160 -4.41 18.55 -1.92
C SER A 160 -4.64 17.05 -2.00
N THR A 161 -3.66 16.26 -1.59
CA THR A 161 -3.67 14.79 -1.69
C THR A 161 -4.25 14.09 -0.47
N TYR A 162 -4.52 14.83 0.59
CA TYR A 162 -5.21 14.25 1.73
C TYR A 162 -6.68 13.98 1.34
N SER A 163 -6.96 12.74 0.99
CA SER A 163 -8.28 12.29 0.53
C SER A 163 -9.34 12.22 1.65
N GLY A 164 -9.14 12.94 2.75
CA GLY A 164 -10.06 12.95 3.89
C GLY A 164 -10.12 11.65 4.68
N VAL A 165 -9.24 10.70 4.40
CA VAL A 165 -9.10 9.49 5.23
C VAL A 165 -8.22 9.88 6.42
N PRO A 166 -8.76 9.87 7.66
CA PRO A 166 -7.97 10.17 8.84
C PRO A 166 -6.79 9.19 8.93
N PRO A 167 -5.62 9.64 9.43
CA PRO A 167 -4.47 8.78 9.58
C PRO A 167 -4.84 7.54 10.38
N GLN A 168 -4.43 6.40 9.89
CA GLN A 168 -4.55 5.16 10.65
C GLN A 168 -3.34 5.05 11.58
N TRP A 169 -3.61 4.69 12.81
CA TRP A 169 -2.60 4.48 13.81
C TRP A 169 -2.41 2.99 14.05
N LEU A 170 -1.16 2.62 14.23
CA LEU A 170 -0.78 1.28 14.62
C LEU A 170 -0.48 1.28 16.12
N PHE A 171 -1.19 0.43 16.85
CA PHE A 171 -1.01 0.23 18.28
C PHE A 171 -0.33 -1.12 18.53
N THR A 172 0.68 -1.13 19.37
CA THR A 172 1.44 -2.34 19.75
C THR A 172 2.11 -2.14 21.11
N ASP A 173 2.58 -3.24 21.71
CA ASP A 173 3.33 -3.21 22.97
C ASP A 173 4.85 -3.15 22.76
N VAL A 174 5.30 -2.98 21.52
CA VAL A 174 6.72 -2.92 21.18
C VAL A 174 7.15 -1.47 21.04
N GLY A 175 8.11 -1.04 21.86
CA GLY A 175 8.90 0.17 21.62
C GLY A 175 9.91 -0.06 20.49
N ASP A 176 10.28 0.98 19.77
CA ASP A 176 11.21 0.91 18.63
C ASP A 176 10.80 -0.14 17.59
N ALA A 177 9.50 -0.12 17.22
CA ALA A 177 8.92 -1.07 16.31
C ALA A 177 9.32 -0.81 14.86
N TRP A 178 9.54 -1.89 14.12
CA TRP A 178 9.66 -1.89 12.67
C TRP A 178 8.37 -2.44 12.06
N LEU A 179 7.97 -1.90 10.93
CA LEU A 179 6.81 -2.37 10.19
C LEU A 179 7.24 -2.96 8.86
N GLU A 180 6.79 -4.18 8.59
CA GLU A 180 6.78 -4.72 7.25
C GLU A 180 5.39 -4.51 6.67
N TYR A 181 5.33 -3.93 5.47
CA TYR A 181 4.07 -3.54 4.84
C TYR A 181 4.15 -3.59 3.32
N THR A 182 2.97 -3.64 2.70
CA THR A 182 2.82 -3.48 1.25
C THR A 182 2.79 -2.00 0.93
N VAL A 183 3.74 -1.54 0.10
CA VAL A 183 3.85 -0.15 -0.35
C VAL A 183 2.96 0.12 -1.56
N ASP A 184 2.40 1.33 -1.65
CA ASP A 184 1.74 1.83 -2.88
C ASP A 184 2.80 2.21 -3.92
N ILE A 185 3.18 1.27 -4.77
CA ILE A 185 4.17 1.50 -5.83
C ILE A 185 3.59 2.52 -6.81
N THR A 186 4.22 3.67 -6.90
CA THR A 186 3.82 4.75 -7.81
C THR A 186 4.45 4.64 -9.19
N ASP A 187 5.65 4.06 -9.28
CA ASP A 187 6.40 3.91 -10.53
C ASP A 187 6.20 2.50 -11.12
N PRO A 188 5.50 2.37 -12.26
CA PRO A 188 5.25 1.06 -12.88
C PRO A 188 6.50 0.30 -13.30
N ARG A 189 7.67 0.95 -13.36
CA ARG A 189 8.93 0.27 -13.72
C ARG A 189 9.38 -0.77 -12.70
N PHE A 190 8.85 -0.69 -11.48
CA PHE A 190 9.12 -1.68 -10.43
C PHE A 190 8.20 -2.90 -10.50
N PHE A 191 7.18 -2.89 -11.33
CA PHE A 191 6.28 -4.04 -11.46
C PHE A 191 6.97 -5.20 -12.20
N THR A 192 6.65 -6.41 -11.77
CA THR A 192 6.98 -7.61 -12.52
C THR A 192 6.04 -7.75 -13.73
N PRO A 193 6.47 -8.41 -14.83
CA PRO A 193 5.60 -8.59 -15.98
C PRO A 193 4.27 -9.30 -15.67
N ASP A 194 4.29 -10.22 -14.71
CA ASP A 194 3.08 -10.94 -14.28
C ASP A 194 2.13 -10.02 -13.52
N LEU A 195 2.68 -9.12 -12.68
CA LEU A 195 1.91 -8.11 -11.97
C LEU A 195 1.31 -7.08 -12.96
N ASP A 196 2.07 -6.67 -13.99
CA ASP A 196 1.57 -5.80 -15.07
C ASP A 196 0.35 -6.42 -15.77
N ASN A 197 0.44 -7.69 -16.11
CA ASN A 197 -0.65 -8.43 -16.76
C ASN A 197 -1.88 -8.53 -15.84
N ALA A 198 -1.68 -8.78 -14.56
CA ALA A 198 -2.76 -8.85 -13.58
C ALA A 198 -3.45 -7.47 -13.40
N ILE A 199 -2.67 -6.38 -13.30
CA ILE A 199 -3.20 -5.02 -13.22
C ILE A 199 -3.97 -4.66 -14.51
N ALA A 200 -3.44 -5.00 -15.68
CA ALA A 200 -4.08 -4.75 -16.95
C ALA A 200 -5.43 -5.48 -17.08
N ALA A 201 -5.50 -6.75 -16.69
CA ALA A 201 -6.74 -7.51 -16.69
C ALA A 201 -7.77 -6.96 -15.69
N LYS A 202 -7.32 -6.49 -14.51
CA LYS A 202 -8.21 -5.81 -13.54
C LYS A 202 -8.73 -4.49 -14.09
N LEU A 203 -7.86 -3.70 -14.72
CA LEU A 203 -8.26 -2.46 -15.38
C LEU A 203 -9.25 -2.74 -16.51
N ALA A 204 -9.01 -3.77 -17.34
CA ALA A 204 -9.93 -4.20 -18.39
C ALA A 204 -11.32 -4.52 -17.84
N PHE A 205 -11.41 -5.21 -16.71
CA PHE A 205 -12.67 -5.48 -16.02
C PHE A 205 -13.45 -4.18 -15.70
N TYR A 206 -12.77 -3.13 -15.26
CA TYR A 206 -13.42 -1.86 -14.93
C TYR A 206 -13.83 -1.06 -16.14
N ILE A 207 -13.01 -1.06 -17.21
CA ILE A 207 -13.27 -0.26 -18.39
C ILE A 207 -14.16 -0.96 -19.42
N ALA A 208 -14.29 -2.29 -19.37
CA ALA A 208 -15.08 -3.08 -20.31
C ALA A 208 -16.48 -2.50 -20.58
N PRO A 209 -17.29 -2.08 -19.57
CA PRO A 209 -18.62 -1.52 -19.83
C PRO A 209 -18.60 -0.21 -20.61
N LYS A 210 -17.52 0.58 -20.51
CA LYS A 210 -17.36 1.87 -21.19
C LYS A 210 -16.85 1.73 -22.62
N VAL A 211 -15.99 0.73 -22.85
CA VAL A 211 -15.31 0.52 -24.13
C VAL A 211 -16.14 -0.36 -25.06
N SER A 212 -16.82 -1.39 -24.54
CA SER A 212 -17.53 -2.40 -25.33
C SER A 212 -19.06 -2.28 -25.30
N GLY A 213 -19.61 -1.17 -24.80
CA GLY A 213 -21.04 -0.90 -24.87
C GLY A 213 -21.92 -1.83 -24.03
N GLN A 214 -21.61 -2.04 -22.76
CA GLN A 214 -22.40 -2.85 -21.80
C GLN A 214 -22.46 -4.35 -22.09
N ASN A 215 -21.44 -4.90 -22.74
CA ASN A 215 -21.34 -6.36 -22.88
C ASN A 215 -21.04 -7.02 -21.52
N VAL A 216 -22.09 -7.56 -20.88
CA VAL A 216 -21.99 -8.21 -19.57
C VAL A 216 -21.06 -9.44 -19.60
N ASN A 217 -21.05 -10.16 -20.72
CA ASN A 217 -20.21 -11.34 -20.89
C ASN A 217 -18.72 -10.95 -20.90
N LEU A 218 -18.35 -9.88 -21.60
CA LEU A 218 -16.96 -9.41 -21.63
C LEU A 218 -16.46 -9.02 -20.23
N ARG A 219 -17.30 -8.34 -19.44
CA ARG A 219 -16.94 -7.99 -18.06
C ARG A 219 -16.65 -9.23 -17.20
N ARG A 220 -17.45 -10.28 -17.35
CA ARG A 220 -17.27 -11.54 -16.66
C ARG A 220 -15.98 -12.24 -17.13
N GLU A 221 -15.76 -12.29 -18.43
CA GLU A 221 -14.53 -12.86 -19.02
C GLU A 221 -13.26 -12.15 -18.51
N MET A 222 -13.30 -10.82 -18.40
CA MET A 222 -12.17 -10.05 -17.84
C MET A 222 -11.95 -10.33 -16.37
N TYR A 223 -13.00 -10.57 -15.59
CA TYR A 223 -12.84 -10.97 -14.20
C TYR A 223 -12.22 -12.37 -14.09
N GLU A 224 -12.66 -13.32 -14.90
CA GLU A 224 -12.11 -14.68 -14.94
C GLU A 224 -10.63 -14.66 -15.38
N LEU A 225 -10.29 -13.84 -16.39
CA LEU A 225 -8.92 -13.62 -16.83
C LEU A 225 -8.05 -13.04 -15.70
N TRP A 226 -8.53 -12.01 -15.01
CA TRP A 226 -7.82 -11.45 -13.87
C TRP A 226 -7.60 -12.49 -12.77
N ALA A 227 -8.64 -13.26 -12.41
CA ALA A 227 -8.56 -14.29 -11.39
C ALA A 227 -7.56 -15.42 -11.77
N PHE A 228 -7.37 -15.69 -13.05
CA PHE A 228 -6.36 -16.62 -13.54
C PHE A 228 -4.96 -16.01 -13.45
N LEU A 229 -4.77 -14.81 -14.00
CA LEU A 229 -3.46 -14.14 -14.06
C LEU A 229 -2.91 -13.81 -12.67
N ILE A 230 -3.77 -13.41 -11.73
CA ILE A 230 -3.31 -13.12 -10.37
C ILE A 230 -2.81 -14.37 -9.65
N ARG A 231 -3.46 -15.52 -9.84
CA ARG A 231 -2.98 -16.79 -9.26
C ARG A 231 -1.64 -17.21 -9.86
N GLN A 232 -1.47 -17.02 -11.17
CA GLN A 232 -0.20 -17.31 -11.84
C GLN A 232 0.90 -16.40 -11.30
N ALA A 233 0.65 -15.10 -11.22
CA ALA A 233 1.59 -14.13 -10.69
C ALA A 233 1.97 -14.42 -9.22
N GLN A 234 0.99 -14.77 -8.37
CA GLN A 234 1.23 -15.21 -6.99
C GLN A 234 2.16 -16.44 -6.91
N SER A 235 1.93 -17.42 -7.79
CA SER A 235 2.79 -18.61 -7.81
C SER A 235 4.23 -18.29 -8.21
N MET A 236 4.43 -17.37 -9.14
CA MET A 236 5.76 -16.92 -9.56
C MET A 236 6.44 -16.11 -8.46
N ASP A 237 5.71 -15.22 -7.79
CA ASP A 237 6.24 -14.40 -6.70
C ASP A 237 6.72 -15.25 -5.52
N VAL A 238 5.91 -16.24 -5.10
CA VAL A 238 6.29 -17.20 -4.05
C VAL A 238 7.50 -18.05 -4.44
N ASN A 239 7.64 -18.42 -5.71
CA ASN A 239 8.79 -19.18 -6.18
C ASN A 239 10.09 -18.34 -6.22
N ASN A 240 9.97 -17.01 -6.30
CA ASN A 240 11.10 -16.10 -6.23
C ASN A 240 11.54 -15.78 -4.79
N GLU A 241 10.73 -16.16 -3.80
CA GLU A 241 11.09 -16.02 -2.39
C GLU A 241 12.10 -17.11 -2.02
N GLN A 242 13.28 -16.70 -1.55
CA GLN A 242 14.24 -17.61 -0.98
C GLN A 242 13.73 -18.03 0.41
N ARG A 243 13.15 -19.22 0.50
CA ARG A 243 12.72 -19.76 1.80
C ARG A 243 13.95 -20.06 2.64
N ASP A 244 13.94 -19.60 3.88
CA ASP A 244 14.88 -20.10 4.87
C ASP A 244 14.76 -21.63 4.92
N PRO A 245 15.88 -22.35 4.95
CA PRO A 245 15.83 -23.80 5.07
C PRO A 245 15.02 -24.13 6.33
N GLU A 246 14.01 -24.96 6.17
CA GLU A 246 13.24 -25.44 7.34
C GLU A 246 14.23 -25.96 8.39
N PRO A 247 14.09 -25.55 9.66
CA PRO A 247 14.95 -26.10 10.71
C PRO A 247 14.81 -27.62 10.67
N PRO A 248 15.93 -28.34 10.75
CA PRO A 248 15.91 -29.79 10.64
C PRO A 248 14.89 -30.36 11.64
N SER A 249 14.06 -31.27 11.17
CA SER A 249 13.04 -31.87 12.01
C SER A 249 13.69 -32.50 13.26
N SER A 250 12.98 -32.55 14.37
CA SER A 250 13.49 -33.17 15.61
C SER A 250 13.98 -34.59 15.36
N PHE A 251 13.44 -35.29 14.36
CA PHE A 251 13.85 -36.60 13.92
C PHE A 251 15.22 -36.59 13.20
N GLU A 252 15.48 -35.60 12.36
CA GLU A 252 16.77 -35.42 11.69
C GLU A 252 17.88 -35.01 12.67
N VAL A 253 17.57 -34.14 13.64
CA VAL A 253 18.48 -33.78 14.72
C VAL A 253 18.82 -34.99 15.58
N ALA A 254 17.82 -35.82 15.94
CA ALA A 254 18.03 -37.04 16.71
C ALA A 254 18.90 -38.07 15.94
N ARG A 255 18.71 -38.18 14.60
CA ARG A 255 19.50 -39.08 13.76
C ARG A 255 20.95 -38.65 13.61
N THR A 256 21.22 -37.34 13.54
CA THR A 256 22.59 -36.81 13.47
C THR A 256 23.32 -36.81 14.81
N ALA A 257 22.59 -36.70 15.93
CA ALA A 257 23.16 -36.75 17.29
C ALA A 257 23.61 -38.14 17.73
N THR A 258 23.25 -39.21 17.02
CA THR A 258 23.57 -40.58 17.39
C THR A 258 24.91 -41.09 16.81
N PHE A 259 25.69 -40.23 16.15
CA PHE A 259 26.95 -40.61 15.50
C PHE A 259 28.23 -40.04 16.17
N TRP A 260 28.20 -39.79 17.50
CA TRP A 260 29.41 -39.48 18.28
C TRP A 260 29.53 -40.35 19.53
#